data_9493d8322735178b4aebab337b9d06bb
#
_entry.id   9493d8322735178b4aebab337b9d06bb
#
_cell.length_a   1.000
_cell.length_b   1.000
_cell.length_c   1.000
_cell.angle_alpha   90.00
_cell.angle_beta   90.00
_cell.angle_gamma   90.00
#
_symmetry.space_group_name_H-M   'P 1'
#
loop_
_entity.id
_entity.type
_entity.pdbx_description
1 polymer ?
#
loop_
_entity_poly.entity_id
_entity_poly.type
_entity_poly.pdbx_seq_one_letter_code
_entity_poly.pdbx_strand_id
1 'polypeptide(L)'
;MAVVPAGQKVVVKQKTGGGAVENRIRLAYRLLNTLDDALRTLMKRRGELSAYMIEALESADFQKMALVDINLETKAPEVNMFMPDEIYKKIRAAAEKRDVSLNVIVNSAMALWLSKKGLVDLRPL
;
A
#
# COMPACT_ATOMS: atom_id res chain seq x y z
N MET A 1 -18.89 24.33 19.40
CA MET A 1 -18.04 23.29 18.84
C MET A 1 -18.85 22.47 17.84
N ALA A 2 -18.28 22.26 16.69
CA ALA A 2 -18.96 21.46 15.70
C ALA A 2 -18.98 19.98 16.11
N VAL A 3 -20.10 19.34 15.91
CA VAL A 3 -20.22 17.91 16.15
C VAL A 3 -19.75 17.18 14.91
N VAL A 4 -18.83 16.25 15.09
CA VAL A 4 -18.35 15.42 14.00
C VAL A 4 -19.37 14.31 13.77
N PRO A 5 -19.92 14.18 12.56
CA PRO A 5 -20.85 13.09 12.28
C PRO A 5 -20.20 11.71 12.46
N ALA A 6 -21.03 10.74 12.79
CA ALA A 6 -20.57 9.37 12.94
C ALA A 6 -19.91 8.89 11.64
N GLY A 7 -18.79 8.20 11.78
CA GLY A 7 -18.03 7.71 10.64
C GLY A 7 -17.06 8.71 10.03
N GLN A 8 -17.10 9.95 10.46
CA GLN A 8 -16.13 10.94 9.99
C GLN A 8 -14.86 10.87 10.83
N LYS A 9 -13.74 11.12 10.20
CA LYS A 9 -12.47 11.15 10.90
C LYS A 9 -12.29 12.47 11.61
N VAL A 10 -11.75 12.39 12.81
CA VAL A 10 -11.36 13.57 13.56
C VAL A 10 -9.94 13.92 13.18
N VAL A 11 -9.75 15.13 12.69
CA VAL A 11 -8.42 15.64 12.39
C VAL A 11 -7.93 16.39 13.60
N VAL A 12 -6.85 15.90 14.19
CA VAL A 12 -6.21 16.59 15.30
C VAL A 12 -5.30 17.65 14.73
N LYS A 13 -5.60 18.89 15.01
CA LYS A 13 -4.77 19.97 14.52
C LYS A 13 -3.50 20.04 15.32
N GLN A 14 -2.40 20.00 14.61
CA GLN A 14 -1.10 20.18 15.21
C GLN A 14 -0.83 21.67 15.35
N LYS A 15 -0.40 22.06 16.53
CA LYS A 15 0.00 23.43 16.77
C LYS A 15 1.41 23.70 16.30
N THR A 16 2.18 22.66 16.20
CA THR A 16 3.56 22.75 15.79
C THR A 16 3.71 22.23 14.40
N GLY A 17 4.72 22.66 13.73
CA GLY A 17 5.04 22.16 12.43
C GLY A 17 4.13 22.62 11.34
N GLY A 18 3.15 23.37 11.65
CA GLY A 18 2.33 24.07 10.70
C GLY A 18 1.81 23.31 9.49
N GLY A 19 2.07 22.08 9.39
CA GLY A 19 1.58 21.31 8.28
C GLY A 19 0.13 20.88 8.48
N ALA A 20 -0.56 20.68 7.40
CA ALA A 20 -1.85 20.03 7.47
C ALA A 20 -1.68 18.63 8.03
N VAL A 21 -2.56 18.24 8.93
CA VAL A 21 -2.53 16.88 9.46
C VAL A 21 -3.29 15.98 8.51
N GLU A 22 -2.59 15.03 7.94
CA GLU A 22 -3.22 14.02 7.12
C GLU A 22 -3.90 12.99 8.00
N ASN A 23 -5.07 12.56 7.57
CA ASN A 23 -5.69 11.38 8.15
C ASN A 23 -4.95 10.15 7.66
N ARG A 24 -4.50 9.34 8.60
CA ARG A 24 -3.78 8.12 8.27
C ARG A 24 -4.56 6.91 8.76
N ILE A 25 -4.51 5.88 7.96
CA ILE A 25 -5.16 4.62 8.24
C ILE A 25 -4.11 3.53 8.29
N ARG A 26 -4.28 2.63 9.24
CA ARG A 26 -3.41 1.47 9.33
C ARG A 26 -3.86 0.42 8.32
N LEU A 27 -2.92 -0.03 7.52
CA LEU A 27 -3.11 -1.14 6.62
C LEU A 27 -2.21 -2.30 7.07
N ALA A 28 -2.80 -3.48 7.23
CA ALA A 28 -2.06 -4.70 7.45
C ALA A 28 -1.96 -5.44 6.12
N TYR A 29 -0.75 -5.88 5.76
CA TYR A 29 -0.53 -6.60 4.52
C TYR A 29 0.59 -7.61 4.66
N ARG A 30 0.61 -8.59 3.75
CA ARG A 30 1.70 -9.55 3.61
C ARG A 30 2.14 -9.56 2.17
N LEU A 31 3.41 -9.26 1.93
CA LEU A 31 3.97 -9.35 0.59
C LEU A 31 4.39 -10.77 0.29
N LEU A 32 4.30 -11.16 -0.98
CA LEU A 32 4.95 -12.37 -1.44
C LEU A 32 6.44 -12.29 -1.12
N ASN A 33 7.06 -13.41 -0.75
CA ASN A 33 8.47 -13.42 -0.37
C ASN A 33 9.37 -12.79 -1.43
N THR A 34 9.14 -13.08 -2.70
CA THR A 34 9.93 -12.49 -3.79
C THR A 34 9.85 -10.96 -3.78
N LEU A 35 8.66 -10.42 -3.54
CA LEU A 35 8.48 -8.97 -3.50
C LEU A 35 9.12 -8.36 -2.25
N ASP A 36 8.98 -9.03 -1.12
CA ASP A 36 9.58 -8.57 0.12
C ASP A 36 11.11 -8.53 0.01
N ASP A 37 11.70 -9.60 -0.53
CA ASP A 37 13.14 -9.68 -0.73
C ASP A 37 13.65 -8.58 -1.67
N ALA A 38 12.96 -8.37 -2.79
CA ALA A 38 13.32 -7.32 -3.73
C ALA A 38 13.23 -5.93 -3.11
N LEU A 39 12.17 -5.70 -2.34
CA LEU A 39 11.99 -4.41 -1.65
C LEU A 39 13.12 -4.16 -0.65
N ARG A 40 13.52 -5.19 0.09
CA ARG A 40 14.60 -5.07 1.06
C ARG A 40 15.94 -4.75 0.43
N THR A 41 16.18 -5.16 -0.82
CA THR A 41 17.41 -4.78 -1.51
C THR A 41 17.51 -3.29 -1.78
N LEU A 42 16.37 -2.59 -1.83
CA LEU A 42 16.34 -1.14 -2.00
C LEU A 42 16.52 -0.39 -0.68
N MET A 43 16.19 -1.03 0.42
CA MET A 43 16.19 -0.38 1.73
C MET A 43 17.60 -0.22 2.26
N LYS A 44 17.97 1.00 2.56
CA LYS A 44 19.26 1.33 3.17
C LYS A 44 19.11 1.77 4.61
N ARG A 45 17.91 2.20 5.01
CA ARG A 45 17.63 2.71 6.34
C ARG A 45 16.29 2.19 6.82
N ARG A 46 16.13 2.13 8.13
CA ARG A 46 14.84 1.83 8.72
C ARG A 46 13.84 2.93 8.35
N GLY A 47 12.61 2.54 8.15
CA GLY A 47 11.53 3.48 7.81
C GLY A 47 11.36 3.73 6.32
N GLU A 48 12.30 3.32 5.49
CA GLU A 48 12.15 3.47 4.05
C GLU A 48 11.05 2.56 3.49
N LEU A 49 10.72 1.49 4.20
CA LEU A 49 9.69 0.55 3.76
C LEU A 49 8.36 1.25 3.48
N SER A 50 7.90 2.06 4.44
CA SER A 50 6.65 2.79 4.27
C SER A 50 6.69 3.75 3.10
N ALA A 51 7.82 4.45 2.92
CA ALA A 51 7.97 5.38 1.82
C ALA A 51 7.90 4.67 0.46
N TYR A 52 8.56 3.54 0.31
CA TYR A 52 8.51 2.76 -0.92
C TYR A 52 7.13 2.19 -1.18
N MET A 53 6.46 1.71 -0.13
CA MET A 53 5.11 1.19 -0.26
C MET A 53 4.15 2.28 -0.71
N ILE A 54 4.23 3.46 -0.12
CA ILE A 54 3.37 4.58 -0.49
C ILE A 54 3.65 4.99 -1.93
N GLU A 55 4.92 5.09 -2.31
CA GLU A 55 5.27 5.44 -3.69
C GLU A 55 4.71 4.43 -4.70
N ALA A 56 4.86 3.14 -4.41
CA ALA A 56 4.33 2.10 -5.27
C ALA A 56 2.81 2.19 -5.40
N LEU A 57 2.13 2.40 -4.28
CA LEU A 57 0.68 2.49 -4.27
C LEU A 57 0.17 3.75 -4.97
N GLU A 58 0.87 4.87 -4.82
CA GLU A 58 0.49 6.11 -5.49
C GLU A 58 0.67 6.03 -7.00
N SER A 59 1.68 5.30 -7.46
CA SER A 59 1.99 5.21 -8.89
C SER A 59 1.15 4.18 -9.63
N ALA A 60 0.44 3.30 -8.93
CA ALA A 60 -0.30 2.21 -9.54
C ALA A 60 -1.66 2.66 -10.07
N ASP A 61 -2.04 2.13 -11.21
CA ASP A 61 -3.42 2.22 -11.69
C ASP A 61 -4.14 0.96 -11.22
N PHE A 62 -4.78 1.07 -10.07
CA PHE A 62 -5.41 -0.09 -9.42
C PHE A 62 -6.51 -0.74 -10.26
N GLN A 63 -7.11 0.01 -11.17
CA GLN A 63 -8.21 -0.51 -11.97
C GLN A 63 -7.74 -1.28 -13.20
N LYS A 64 -6.53 -1.00 -13.66
CA LYS A 64 -6.00 -1.54 -14.91
C LYS A 64 -4.79 -2.45 -14.74
N MET A 65 -4.10 -2.37 -13.61
CA MET A 65 -2.89 -3.17 -13.41
C MET A 65 -3.19 -4.67 -13.43
N ALA A 66 -2.21 -5.46 -13.87
CA ALA A 66 -2.30 -6.91 -13.77
C ALA A 66 -2.30 -7.33 -12.30
N LEU A 67 -3.18 -8.26 -11.95
CA LEU A 67 -3.23 -8.79 -10.60
C LEU A 67 -2.29 -9.99 -10.47
N VAL A 68 -1.61 -10.07 -9.33
CA VAL A 68 -0.77 -11.23 -9.02
C VAL A 68 -1.58 -12.26 -8.22
N ASP A 69 -1.23 -13.52 -8.38
CA ASP A 69 -1.80 -14.58 -7.56
C ASP A 69 -0.97 -14.70 -6.28
N ILE A 70 -1.53 -14.28 -5.16
CA ILE A 70 -0.84 -14.29 -3.89
C ILE A 70 -0.71 -15.69 -3.27
N ASN A 71 -1.21 -16.71 -3.94
CA ASN A 71 -1.09 -18.08 -3.48
C ASN A 71 0.09 -18.82 -4.13
N LEU A 72 0.84 -18.16 -5.01
CA LEU A 72 1.95 -18.76 -5.73
C LEU A 72 3.15 -19.10 -4.86
N GLU A 73 3.31 -18.39 -3.77
CA GLU A 73 4.44 -18.62 -2.87
C GLU A 73 4.11 -18.20 -1.44
N THR A 74 5.00 -18.52 -0.52
CA THR A 74 4.89 -18.13 0.87
C THR A 74 4.99 -16.61 0.98
N LYS A 75 4.18 -16.04 1.86
CA LYS A 75 4.18 -14.61 2.12
C LYS A 75 5.09 -14.29 3.31
N ALA A 76 5.72 -13.13 3.25
CA ALA A 76 6.49 -12.59 4.36
C ALA A 76 5.56 -12.30 5.55
N PRO A 77 6.13 -12.11 6.75
CA PRO A 77 5.33 -11.76 7.91
C PRO A 77 4.48 -10.49 7.69
N GLU A 78 3.35 -10.45 8.36
CA GLU A 78 2.45 -9.32 8.26
C GLU A 78 3.12 -8.02 8.70
N VAL A 79 2.91 -6.98 7.94
CA VAL A 79 3.37 -5.63 8.25
C VAL A 79 2.17 -4.73 8.43
N ASN A 80 2.21 -3.91 9.46
CA ASN A 80 1.23 -2.87 9.67
C ASN A 80 1.88 -1.54 9.31
N MET A 81 1.27 -0.79 8.43
CA MET A 81 1.77 0.53 8.09
C MET A 81 0.64 1.54 8.10
N PHE A 82 0.99 2.77 8.40
CA PHE A 82 0.05 3.87 8.29
C PHE A 82 0.22 4.53 6.93
N MET A 83 -0.89 4.84 6.29
CA MET A 83 -0.88 5.45 4.97
C MET A 83 -1.95 6.53 4.89
N PRO A 84 -1.82 7.46 3.93
CA PRO A 84 -2.87 8.43 3.70
C PRO A 84 -4.20 7.77 3.39
N ASP A 85 -5.26 8.31 3.94
CA ASP A 85 -6.60 7.79 3.76
C ASP A 85 -7.01 7.69 2.28
N GLU A 86 -6.58 8.65 1.48
CA GLU A 86 -6.91 8.65 0.05
C GLU A 86 -6.38 7.42 -0.68
N ILE A 87 -5.18 7.00 -0.35
CA ILE A 87 -4.59 5.79 -0.94
C ILE A 87 -5.38 4.57 -0.48
N TYR A 88 -5.68 4.49 0.80
CA TYR A 88 -6.44 3.38 1.34
C TYR A 88 -7.82 3.25 0.67
N LYS A 89 -8.49 4.37 0.46
CA LYS A 89 -9.80 4.38 -0.22
C LYS A 89 -9.70 3.85 -1.64
N LYS A 90 -8.65 4.21 -2.36
CA LYS A 90 -8.41 3.74 -3.72
C LYS A 90 -8.14 2.23 -3.75
N ILE A 91 -7.33 1.74 -2.82
CA ILE A 91 -7.04 0.32 -2.71
C ILE A 91 -8.34 -0.44 -2.44
N ARG A 92 -9.12 0.03 -1.52
CA ARG A 92 -10.35 -0.62 -1.12
C ARG A 92 -11.39 -0.63 -2.25
N ALA A 93 -11.53 0.49 -2.94
CA ALA A 93 -12.44 0.58 -4.08
C ALA A 93 -12.03 -0.39 -5.20
N ALA A 94 -10.74 -0.49 -5.48
CA ALA A 94 -10.24 -1.43 -6.47
C ALA A 94 -10.47 -2.87 -6.06
N ALA A 95 -10.23 -3.20 -4.79
CA ALA A 95 -10.45 -4.55 -4.28
C ALA A 95 -11.92 -4.95 -4.41
N GLU A 96 -12.84 -4.07 -4.08
CA GLU A 96 -14.26 -4.32 -4.22
C GLU A 96 -14.67 -4.48 -5.67
N LYS A 97 -14.23 -3.56 -6.53
CA LYS A 97 -14.61 -3.57 -7.95
C LYS A 97 -14.05 -4.78 -8.68
N ARG A 98 -12.85 -5.21 -8.34
CA ARG A 98 -12.18 -6.34 -8.99
C ARG A 98 -12.42 -7.66 -8.27
N ASP A 99 -13.18 -7.63 -7.19
CA ASP A 99 -13.53 -8.81 -6.39
C ASP A 99 -12.31 -9.59 -5.91
N VAL A 100 -11.37 -8.88 -5.33
CA VAL A 100 -10.16 -9.46 -4.75
C VAL A 100 -9.89 -8.84 -3.39
N SER A 101 -8.98 -9.46 -2.62
CA SER A 101 -8.62 -8.93 -1.32
C SER A 101 -7.72 -7.70 -1.43
N LEU A 102 -7.67 -6.92 -0.36
CA LEU A 102 -6.75 -5.79 -0.27
C LEU A 102 -5.31 -6.26 -0.49
N ASN A 103 -4.98 -7.44 0.01
CA ASN A 103 -3.63 -7.97 -0.11
C ASN A 103 -3.25 -8.25 -1.56
N VAL A 104 -4.19 -8.67 -2.39
CA VAL A 104 -3.96 -8.84 -3.83
C VAL A 104 -3.62 -7.50 -4.47
N ILE A 105 -4.36 -6.46 -4.14
CA ILE A 105 -4.12 -5.12 -4.69
C ILE A 105 -2.73 -4.61 -4.29
N VAL A 106 -2.39 -4.73 -3.01
CA VAL A 106 -1.09 -4.27 -2.50
C VAL A 106 0.06 -5.02 -3.17
N ASN A 107 -0.02 -6.35 -3.25
CA ASN A 107 1.01 -7.15 -3.89
C ASN A 107 1.14 -6.84 -5.38
N SER A 108 0.02 -6.65 -6.06
CA SER A 108 0.03 -6.34 -7.49
C SER A 108 0.69 -4.98 -7.77
N ALA A 109 0.36 -3.97 -6.98
CA ALA A 109 0.97 -2.65 -7.12
C ALA A 109 2.47 -2.71 -6.86
N MET A 110 2.88 -3.42 -5.81
CA MET A 110 4.28 -3.57 -5.48
C MET A 110 5.03 -4.35 -6.57
N ALA A 111 4.45 -5.41 -7.09
CA ALA A 111 5.05 -6.19 -8.17
C ALA A 111 5.28 -5.34 -9.40
N LEU A 112 4.30 -4.53 -9.78
CA LEU A 112 4.44 -3.63 -10.93
C LEU A 112 5.54 -2.60 -10.69
N TRP A 113 5.57 -1.98 -9.53
CA TRP A 113 6.57 -0.98 -9.19
C TRP A 113 7.99 -1.55 -9.20
N LEU A 114 8.18 -2.72 -8.58
CA LEU A 114 9.48 -3.40 -8.56
C LEU A 114 9.87 -3.90 -9.95
N SER A 115 8.93 -4.33 -10.76
CA SER A 115 9.18 -4.74 -12.13
C SER A 115 9.71 -3.59 -12.98
N LYS A 116 9.16 -2.40 -12.81
CA LYS A 116 9.64 -1.21 -13.50
C LYS A 116 11.05 -0.83 -13.11
N LYS A 117 11.49 -1.23 -11.93
CA LYS A 117 12.86 -1.03 -11.47
C LYS A 117 13.79 -2.19 -11.85
N GLY A 118 13.27 -3.20 -12.53
CA GLY A 118 14.05 -4.35 -12.96
C GLY A 118 14.39 -5.34 -11.85
N LEU A 119 13.71 -5.27 -10.73
CA LEU A 119 14.00 -6.11 -9.57
C LEU A 119 13.19 -7.39 -9.50
N VAL A 120 12.09 -7.45 -10.21
CA VAL A 120 11.26 -8.66 -10.34
C VAL A 120 10.73 -8.74 -11.76
N ASP A 121 10.38 -9.95 -12.19
CA ASP A 121 9.74 -10.17 -13.47
C ASP A 121 8.25 -10.41 -13.27
N LEU A 122 7.43 -9.72 -14.06
CA LEU A 122 6.01 -9.99 -14.12
C LEU A 122 5.76 -10.93 -15.28
N ARG A 123 5.29 -12.13 -14.98
CA ARG A 123 4.96 -13.10 -16.02
C ARG A 123 3.46 -13.35 -16.04
N PRO A 124 2.87 -13.45 -17.22
CA PRO A 124 1.47 -13.85 -17.32
C PRO A 124 1.28 -15.24 -16.72
N LEU A 125 0.18 -15.41 -16.07
CA LEU A 125 -0.21 -16.73 -15.56
C LEU A 125 -0.91 -17.53 -16.62
#